data_a71f102b0fb62667287bef1f58afa3d3
#
_entry.id   a71f102b0fb62667287bef1f58afa3d3
#
_cell.length_a   1.000
_cell.length_b   1.000
_cell.length_c   1.000
_cell.angle_alpha   90.00
_cell.angle_beta   90.00
_cell.angle_gamma   90.00
#
_symmetry.space_group_name_H-M   'P 1'
#
loop_
_entity.id
_entity.type
_entity.pdbx_description
1 polymer ?
#
loop_
_entity_poly.entity_id
_entity_poly.type
_entity_poly.pdbx_seq_one_letter_code
_entity_poly.pdbx_strand_id
1 'polypeptide(L)'
;MWEKIAAAAQKFHCRIHAYTLMPNHFHLLLTPDQEDGIGKLMQYVGRYYVQYFNARYDRTGTLWEGRYRATLLDPERFLLPVSRYVELNAVRLGLVDGPQDYAWSSYGANAVGTDDPLVTPHPVYERLGRGPKSRQGAYARGFETPYDDALLNRIRDATNKAWVLGDGDFCAQIERQLNRRTSPRPRGGDRRSEAYRRATGRL
;
A
#
# COMPACT_ATOMS: atom_id res chain seq x y z
N MET A 1 -17.29 -2.73 6.54
CA MET A 1 -15.82 -2.90 6.37
C MET A 1 -15.08 -1.80 7.10
N TRP A 2 -15.31 -0.54 6.78
CA TRP A 2 -14.64 0.62 7.37
C TRP A 2 -14.56 0.56 8.91
N GLU A 3 -15.69 0.41 9.61
CA GLU A 3 -15.73 0.31 11.08
C GLU A 3 -14.85 -0.82 11.65
N LYS A 4 -14.74 -1.94 10.94
CA LYS A 4 -13.91 -3.06 11.39
C LYS A 4 -12.43 -2.80 11.18
N ILE A 5 -12.07 -2.06 10.13
CA ILE A 5 -10.70 -1.58 9.93
C ILE A 5 -10.35 -0.56 11.01
N ALA A 6 -11.24 0.39 11.32
CA ALA A 6 -11.01 1.39 12.37
C ALA A 6 -10.81 0.74 13.75
N ALA A 7 -11.70 -0.18 14.12
CA ALA A 7 -11.57 -0.93 15.37
C ALA A 7 -10.29 -1.76 15.44
N ALA A 8 -9.89 -2.39 14.32
CA ALA A 8 -8.67 -3.17 14.24
C ALA A 8 -7.41 -2.30 14.29
N ALA A 9 -7.41 -1.15 13.60
CA ALA A 9 -6.32 -0.20 13.60
C ALA A 9 -6.02 0.31 15.03
N GLN A 10 -7.07 0.70 15.75
CA GLN A 10 -6.95 1.11 17.15
C GLN A 10 -6.46 -0.05 18.04
N LYS A 11 -7.10 -1.22 17.94
CA LYS A 11 -6.80 -2.39 18.79
C LYS A 11 -5.39 -2.92 18.63
N PHE A 12 -4.84 -2.87 17.42
CA PHE A 12 -3.53 -3.44 17.09
C PHE A 12 -2.48 -2.37 16.79
N HIS A 13 -2.76 -1.12 17.19
CA HIS A 13 -1.83 0.00 17.09
C HIS A 13 -1.24 0.16 15.68
N CYS A 14 -2.11 0.21 14.67
CA CYS A 14 -1.76 0.48 13.28
C CYS A 14 -2.26 1.87 12.88
N ARG A 15 -1.36 2.77 12.51
CA ARG A 15 -1.70 4.11 12.03
C ARG A 15 -1.94 4.04 10.52
N ILE A 16 -3.17 4.30 10.09
CA ILE A 16 -3.53 4.29 8.67
C ILE A 16 -3.34 5.69 8.10
N HIS A 17 -2.60 5.81 7.01
CA HIS A 17 -2.25 7.07 6.36
C HIS A 17 -3.03 7.33 5.08
N ALA A 18 -3.32 6.27 4.35
CA ALA A 18 -4.19 6.29 3.19
C ALA A 18 -4.91 4.96 3.02
N TYR A 19 -6.12 5.01 2.47
CA TYR A 19 -6.91 3.81 2.17
C TYR A 19 -7.84 4.01 0.99
N THR A 20 -8.27 2.91 0.38
CA THR A 20 -9.42 2.85 -0.53
C THR A 20 -10.10 1.51 -0.39
N LEU A 21 -11.43 1.53 -0.12
CA LEU A 21 -12.26 0.35 -0.03
C LEU A 21 -12.99 0.13 -1.36
N MET A 22 -12.58 -0.87 -2.11
CA MET A 22 -13.16 -1.23 -3.40
C MET A 22 -14.23 -2.31 -3.24
N PRO A 23 -15.12 -2.54 -4.22
CA PRO A 23 -16.18 -3.54 -4.12
C PRO A 23 -15.68 -4.96 -3.82
N ASN A 24 -14.49 -5.35 -4.27
CA ASN A 24 -13.95 -6.69 -4.16
C ASN A 24 -12.56 -6.78 -3.50
N HIS A 25 -11.95 -5.66 -3.15
CA HIS A 25 -10.67 -5.60 -2.45
C HIS A 25 -10.52 -4.25 -1.74
N PHE A 26 -9.44 -4.07 -0.98
CA PHE A 26 -9.10 -2.79 -0.39
C PHE A 26 -7.59 -2.59 -0.34
N HIS A 27 -7.18 -1.34 -0.30
CA HIS A 27 -5.80 -0.93 -0.11
C HIS A 27 -5.67 -0.16 1.20
N LEU A 28 -4.59 -0.43 1.93
CA LEU A 28 -4.21 0.31 3.13
C LEU A 28 -2.73 0.69 3.02
N LEU A 29 -2.43 1.94 3.29
CA LEU A 29 -1.09 2.43 3.58
C LEU A 29 -1.02 2.74 5.07
N LEU A 30 -0.19 2.03 5.79
CA LEU A 30 -0.18 2.12 7.25
C LEU A 30 1.22 1.90 7.85
N THR A 31 1.38 2.37 9.08
CA THR A 31 2.55 2.08 9.92
C THR A 31 2.08 1.32 11.15
N PRO A 32 2.56 0.09 11.39
CA PRO A 32 2.31 -0.62 12.63
C PRO A 32 3.26 -0.12 13.72
N ASP A 33 2.79 0.03 14.95
CA ASP A 33 3.64 0.33 16.09
C ASP A 33 4.21 -0.95 16.74
N GLN A 34 3.71 -2.14 16.31
CA GLN A 34 4.14 -3.46 16.77
C GLN A 34 4.42 -4.37 15.58
N GLU A 35 5.38 -5.27 15.72
CA GLU A 35 5.84 -6.16 14.65
C GLU A 35 4.72 -7.02 14.04
N ASP A 36 3.80 -7.51 14.85
CA ASP A 36 2.68 -8.37 14.41
C ASP A 36 1.37 -7.61 14.15
N GLY A 37 1.37 -6.28 14.29
CA GLY A 37 0.20 -5.41 14.19
C GLY A 37 -0.58 -5.60 12.89
N ILE A 38 0.11 -5.61 11.75
CA ILE A 38 -0.52 -5.80 10.42
C ILE A 38 -1.19 -7.18 10.35
N GLY A 39 -0.48 -8.23 10.78
CA GLY A 39 -1.01 -9.59 10.75
C GLY A 39 -2.30 -9.73 11.56
N LYS A 40 -2.31 -9.19 12.78
CA LYS A 40 -3.47 -9.18 13.67
C LYS A 40 -4.62 -8.35 13.12
N LEU A 41 -4.33 -7.16 12.56
CA LEU A 41 -5.32 -6.30 11.90
C LEU A 41 -6.01 -7.05 10.75
N MET A 42 -5.23 -7.61 9.84
CA MET A 42 -5.74 -8.32 8.67
C MET A 42 -6.54 -9.57 9.05
N GLN A 43 -6.09 -10.33 10.06
CA GLN A 43 -6.82 -11.48 10.58
C GLN A 43 -8.17 -11.07 11.20
N TYR A 44 -8.18 -9.99 11.98
CA TYR A 44 -9.40 -9.48 12.61
C TYR A 44 -10.43 -9.05 11.56
N VAL A 45 -10.02 -8.17 10.63
CA VAL A 45 -10.88 -7.66 9.56
C VAL A 45 -11.39 -8.82 8.69
N GLY A 46 -10.49 -9.71 8.29
CA GLY A 46 -10.83 -10.85 7.44
C GLY A 46 -11.87 -11.77 8.07
N ARG A 47 -11.69 -12.10 9.34
CA ARG A 47 -12.63 -12.98 10.07
C ARG A 47 -14.01 -12.33 10.21
N TYR A 48 -14.08 -11.10 10.67
CA TYR A 48 -15.35 -10.41 10.88
C TYR A 48 -16.11 -10.17 9.58
N TYR A 49 -15.40 -9.82 8.51
CA TYR A 49 -16.05 -9.55 7.23
C TYR A 49 -16.62 -10.82 6.60
N VAL A 50 -15.91 -11.94 6.68
CA VAL A 50 -16.40 -13.23 6.19
C VAL A 50 -17.66 -13.66 6.96
N GLN A 51 -17.63 -13.55 8.30
CA GLN A 51 -18.81 -13.90 9.12
C GLN A 51 -20.02 -13.01 8.79
N TYR A 52 -19.82 -11.69 8.70
CA TYR A 52 -20.88 -10.75 8.32
C TYR A 52 -21.47 -11.07 6.95
N PHE A 53 -20.60 -11.27 5.96
CA PHE A 53 -21.03 -11.51 4.58
C PHE A 53 -21.75 -12.86 4.45
N ASN A 54 -21.23 -13.91 5.05
CA ASN A 54 -21.85 -15.23 5.02
C ASN A 54 -23.23 -15.22 5.69
N ALA A 55 -23.35 -14.58 6.87
CA ALA A 55 -24.63 -14.42 7.54
C ALA A 55 -25.63 -13.55 6.75
N ARG A 56 -25.15 -12.50 6.09
CA ARG A 56 -26.02 -11.56 5.34
C ARG A 56 -26.57 -12.16 4.05
N TYR A 57 -25.80 -13.04 3.40
CA TYR A 57 -26.11 -13.60 2.08
C TYR A 57 -26.34 -15.11 2.09
N ASP A 58 -26.56 -15.70 3.27
CA ASP A 58 -26.77 -17.14 3.48
C ASP A 58 -25.71 -18.01 2.75
N ARG A 59 -24.43 -17.70 3.01
CA ARG A 59 -23.29 -18.38 2.40
C ARG A 59 -22.41 -19.04 3.44
N THR A 60 -21.56 -19.94 2.97
CA THR A 60 -20.49 -20.58 3.74
C THR A 60 -19.14 -20.45 3.03
N GLY A 61 -18.07 -20.70 3.75
CA GLY A 61 -16.72 -20.67 3.20
C GLY A 61 -16.04 -19.30 3.24
N THR A 62 -14.85 -19.23 2.67
CA THR A 62 -14.07 -17.98 2.62
C THR A 62 -14.49 -17.08 1.49
N LEU A 63 -14.26 -15.75 1.66
CA LEU A 63 -14.38 -14.73 0.61
C LEU A 63 -13.02 -14.35 0.04
N TRP A 64 -11.94 -14.73 0.73
CA TRP A 64 -10.60 -14.30 0.40
C TRP A 64 -9.91 -15.33 -0.50
N GLU A 65 -9.35 -14.85 -1.62
CA GLU A 65 -8.57 -15.71 -2.53
C GLU A 65 -7.26 -16.22 -1.91
N GLY A 66 -6.81 -15.61 -0.82
CA GLY A 66 -5.58 -15.99 -0.15
C GLY A 66 -5.19 -15.01 0.95
N ARG A 67 -3.93 -15.06 1.35
CA ARG A 67 -3.38 -14.11 2.32
C ARG A 67 -3.25 -12.72 1.71
N TYR A 68 -3.33 -11.66 2.55
CA TYR A 68 -3.05 -10.31 2.12
C TYR A 68 -1.63 -10.16 1.56
N ARG A 69 -1.47 -9.22 0.66
CA ARG A 69 -0.16 -8.83 0.11
C ARG A 69 0.31 -7.59 0.83
N ALA A 70 1.57 -7.57 1.22
CA ALA A 70 2.16 -6.42 1.88
C ALA A 70 3.54 -6.11 1.30
N THR A 71 3.85 -4.82 1.25
CA THR A 71 5.10 -4.28 0.73
C THR A 71 5.61 -3.25 1.73
N LEU A 72 6.86 -3.40 2.15
CA LEU A 72 7.56 -2.35 2.88
C LEU A 72 8.01 -1.28 1.89
N LEU A 73 7.80 -0.01 2.23
CA LEU A 73 8.22 1.11 1.39
C LEU A 73 9.13 2.09 2.15
N ASP A 74 10.02 2.75 1.41
CA ASP A 74 10.75 3.92 1.87
C ASP A 74 9.78 5.11 1.95
N PRO A 75 9.44 5.59 3.16
CA PRO A 75 8.43 6.63 3.31
C PRO A 75 8.87 7.98 2.73
N GLU A 76 10.16 8.30 2.77
CA GLU A 76 10.64 9.60 2.28
C GLU A 76 10.43 9.76 0.76
N ARG A 77 10.54 8.69 0.02
CA ARG A 77 10.40 8.69 -1.45
C ARG A 77 9.03 8.25 -1.93
N PHE A 78 8.40 7.30 -1.23
CA PHE A 78 7.25 6.58 -1.77
C PHE A 78 5.94 6.79 -1.01
N LEU A 79 5.93 7.43 0.17
CA LEU A 79 4.70 7.63 0.92
C LEU A 79 3.64 8.37 0.08
N LEU A 80 3.97 9.57 -0.39
CA LEU A 80 3.03 10.39 -1.17
C LEU A 80 2.66 9.76 -2.53
N PRO A 81 3.60 9.24 -3.31
CA PRO A 81 3.26 8.46 -4.50
C PRO A 81 2.33 7.27 -4.20
N VAL A 82 2.59 6.47 -3.17
CA VAL A 82 1.74 5.31 -2.83
C VAL A 82 0.40 5.75 -2.27
N SER A 83 0.31 6.81 -1.46
CA SER A 83 -0.98 7.38 -1.03
C SER A 83 -1.85 7.73 -2.24
N ARG A 84 -1.28 8.46 -3.18
CA ARG A 84 -1.95 8.82 -4.43
C ARG A 84 -2.34 7.58 -5.25
N TYR A 85 -1.45 6.57 -5.34
CA TYR A 85 -1.76 5.29 -5.98
C TYR A 85 -3.00 4.65 -5.35
N VAL A 86 -3.06 4.59 -4.03
CA VAL A 86 -4.17 4.03 -3.27
C VAL A 86 -5.46 4.80 -3.54
N GLU A 87 -5.45 6.11 -3.44
CA GLU A 87 -6.65 6.95 -3.57
C GLU A 87 -7.18 7.08 -5.02
N LEU A 88 -6.33 6.91 -6.03
CA LEU A 88 -6.74 6.87 -7.43
C LEU A 88 -7.26 5.51 -7.91
N ASN A 89 -7.33 4.49 -7.05
CA ASN A 89 -7.77 3.16 -7.50
C ASN A 89 -9.20 3.18 -8.08
N ALA A 90 -10.12 3.90 -7.46
CA ALA A 90 -11.50 4.00 -7.94
C ALA A 90 -11.59 4.69 -9.31
N VAL A 91 -10.81 5.75 -9.52
CA VAL A 91 -10.72 6.45 -10.82
C VAL A 91 -10.13 5.53 -11.89
N ARG A 92 -9.02 4.84 -11.58
CA ARG A 92 -8.39 3.90 -12.54
C ARG A 92 -9.25 2.72 -12.95
N LEU A 93 -10.21 2.33 -12.11
CA LEU A 93 -11.19 1.29 -12.44
C LEU A 93 -12.47 1.85 -13.08
N GLY A 94 -12.52 3.17 -13.34
CA GLY A 94 -13.68 3.81 -13.94
C GLY A 94 -14.94 3.80 -13.08
N LEU A 95 -14.79 3.73 -11.75
CA LEU A 95 -15.93 3.78 -10.82
C LEU A 95 -16.40 5.21 -10.59
N VAL A 96 -15.50 6.17 -10.71
CA VAL A 96 -15.75 7.62 -10.58
C VAL A 96 -14.80 8.37 -11.51
N ASP A 97 -15.13 9.63 -11.85
CA ASP A 97 -14.33 10.47 -12.72
C ASP A 97 -13.16 11.13 -11.97
N GLY A 98 -13.35 11.46 -10.71
CA GLY A 98 -12.32 12.07 -9.86
C GLY A 98 -12.21 11.42 -8.47
N PRO A 99 -11.05 11.51 -7.80
CA PRO A 99 -10.88 10.92 -6.49
C PRO A 99 -11.78 11.52 -5.40
N GLN A 100 -12.21 12.77 -5.58
CA GLN A 100 -13.17 13.46 -4.71
C GLN A 100 -14.58 12.85 -4.73
N ASP A 101 -14.91 12.13 -5.80
CA ASP A 101 -16.23 11.54 -6.01
C ASP A 101 -16.36 10.15 -5.37
N TYR A 102 -15.27 9.62 -4.81
CA TYR A 102 -15.25 8.31 -4.17
C TYR A 102 -15.19 8.41 -2.64
N ALA A 103 -16.35 8.29 -2.01
CA ALA A 103 -16.51 8.44 -0.55
C ALA A 103 -15.76 7.38 0.30
N TRP A 104 -15.37 6.24 -0.29
CA TRP A 104 -14.69 5.14 0.41
C TRP A 104 -13.17 5.19 0.27
N SER A 105 -12.60 6.38 0.30
CA SER A 105 -11.16 6.60 0.27
C SER A 105 -10.73 7.70 1.24
N SER A 106 -9.47 7.71 1.60
CA SER A 106 -8.85 8.74 2.43
C SER A 106 -8.61 10.08 1.72
N TYR A 107 -8.92 10.20 0.42
CA TYR A 107 -8.72 11.44 -0.35
C TYR A 107 -9.42 12.63 0.29
N GLY A 108 -10.67 12.44 0.76
CA GLY A 108 -11.43 13.49 1.44
C GLY A 108 -10.69 14.07 2.65
N ALA A 109 -10.07 13.22 3.47
CA ALA A 109 -9.29 13.66 4.62
C ALA A 109 -7.97 14.32 4.20
N ASN A 110 -7.21 13.67 3.31
CA ASN A 110 -5.86 14.10 2.95
C ASN A 110 -5.83 15.33 2.03
N ALA A 111 -6.78 15.46 1.11
CA ALA A 111 -6.79 16.53 0.09
C ALA A 111 -7.80 17.65 0.38
N VAL A 112 -8.94 17.32 1.00
CA VAL A 112 -10.05 18.27 1.20
C VAL A 112 -10.17 18.72 2.66
N GLY A 113 -9.78 17.85 3.60
CA GLY A 113 -9.85 18.13 5.04
C GLY A 113 -11.17 17.68 5.68
N THR A 114 -11.84 16.73 5.06
CA THR A 114 -12.99 16.03 5.67
C THR A 114 -12.49 15.27 6.90
N ASP A 115 -13.25 15.33 7.98
CA ASP A 115 -12.93 14.57 9.18
C ASP A 115 -13.07 13.06 8.92
N ASP A 116 -12.00 12.33 9.12
CA ASP A 116 -11.95 10.88 9.00
C ASP A 116 -11.08 10.30 10.12
N PRO A 117 -11.71 9.76 11.17
CA PRO A 117 -11.00 9.23 12.33
C PRO A 117 -10.13 8.00 12.04
N LEU A 118 -10.25 7.40 10.85
CA LEU A 118 -9.39 6.31 10.41
C LEU A 118 -8.01 6.81 9.93
N VAL A 119 -7.93 8.06 9.47
CA VAL A 119 -6.71 8.61 8.90
C VAL A 119 -5.82 9.26 9.95
N THR A 120 -4.60 8.79 10.05
CA THR A 120 -3.54 9.39 10.86
C THR A 120 -2.51 10.03 9.94
N PRO A 121 -2.28 11.35 10.00
CA PRO A 121 -1.25 12.00 9.20
C PRO A 121 0.13 11.39 9.44
N HIS A 122 0.87 11.13 8.36
CA HIS A 122 2.27 10.70 8.44
C HIS A 122 3.20 11.90 8.47
N PRO A 123 4.37 11.88 9.14
CA PRO A 123 5.32 13.00 9.17
C PRO A 123 5.72 13.53 7.78
N VAL A 124 5.82 12.68 6.76
CA VAL A 124 6.08 13.11 5.37
C VAL A 124 4.94 13.98 4.83
N TYR A 125 3.69 13.61 5.10
CA TYR A 125 2.53 14.42 4.74
C TYR A 125 2.49 15.74 5.54
N GLU A 126 2.82 15.69 6.83
CA GLU A 126 2.82 16.89 7.68
C GLU A 126 3.83 17.93 7.22
N ARG A 127 4.95 17.52 6.64
CA ARG A 127 5.95 18.43 6.07
C ARG A 127 5.51 19.15 4.78
N LEU A 128 4.39 18.79 4.18
CA LEU A 128 3.84 19.48 3.00
C LEU A 128 3.42 20.93 3.27
N GLY A 129 3.17 21.29 4.53
CA GLY A 129 2.79 22.64 4.89
C GLY A 129 2.66 22.88 6.38
N ARG A 130 2.75 24.14 6.79
CA ARG A 130 2.70 24.55 8.20
C ARG A 130 1.33 24.35 8.87
N GLY A 131 0.26 24.29 8.09
CA GLY A 131 -1.09 24.16 8.62
C GLY A 131 -1.95 23.19 7.78
N PRO A 132 -3.12 22.76 8.30
CA PRO A 132 -3.97 21.77 7.61
C PRO A 132 -4.28 22.16 6.17
N LYS A 133 -4.79 23.37 5.93
CA LYS A 133 -5.15 23.85 4.59
C LYS A 133 -3.97 23.87 3.61
N SER A 134 -2.77 24.26 4.07
CA SER A 134 -1.59 24.28 3.19
C SER A 134 -1.11 22.88 2.85
N ARG A 135 -1.22 21.92 3.80
CA ARG A 135 -0.91 20.50 3.57
C ARG A 135 -1.87 19.89 2.56
N GLN A 136 -3.18 20.07 2.78
CA GLN A 136 -4.24 19.59 1.90
C GLN A 136 -4.09 20.10 0.48
N GLY A 137 -3.89 21.42 0.31
CA GLY A 137 -3.67 22.01 -1.00
C GLY A 137 -2.38 21.52 -1.69
N ALA A 138 -1.29 21.34 -0.93
CA ALA A 138 -0.06 20.78 -1.48
C ALA A 138 -0.23 19.30 -1.88
N TYR A 139 -0.97 18.53 -1.10
CA TYR A 139 -1.29 17.14 -1.39
C TYR A 139 -2.19 17.01 -2.63
N ALA A 140 -3.27 17.81 -2.71
CA ALA A 140 -4.21 17.82 -3.84
C ALA A 140 -3.51 18.12 -5.17
N ARG A 141 -2.59 19.10 -5.20
CA ARG A 141 -1.79 19.40 -6.41
C ARG A 141 -1.02 18.20 -6.96
N GLY A 142 -0.65 17.24 -6.10
CA GLY A 142 -0.04 15.99 -6.55
C GLY A 142 -0.92 15.18 -7.49
N PHE A 143 -2.24 15.37 -7.49
CA PHE A 143 -3.18 14.65 -8.35
C PHE A 143 -3.41 15.32 -9.71
N GLU A 144 -2.97 16.55 -9.90
CA GLU A 144 -3.09 17.29 -11.16
C GLU A 144 -2.12 16.75 -12.25
N THR A 145 -0.99 16.18 -11.82
CA THR A 145 0.00 15.63 -12.74
C THR A 145 -0.37 14.18 -13.10
N PRO A 146 -0.32 13.78 -14.36
CA PRO A 146 -0.50 12.38 -14.76
C PRO A 146 0.45 11.46 -13.99
N TYR A 147 0.00 10.25 -13.74
CA TYR A 147 0.83 9.27 -13.04
C TYR A 147 1.90 8.74 -14.00
N ASP A 148 3.12 8.61 -13.53
CA ASP A 148 4.18 7.94 -14.28
C ASP A 148 3.91 6.42 -14.32
N ASP A 149 3.76 5.88 -15.53
CA ASP A 149 3.49 4.45 -15.75
C ASP A 149 4.62 3.55 -15.21
N ALA A 150 5.86 4.00 -15.26
CA ALA A 150 6.98 3.27 -14.71
C ALA A 150 6.86 3.14 -13.18
N LEU A 151 6.47 4.22 -12.51
CA LEU A 151 6.21 4.22 -11.07
C LEU A 151 5.00 3.36 -10.71
N LEU A 152 3.91 3.43 -11.49
CA LEU A 152 2.74 2.57 -11.32
C LEU A 152 3.11 1.08 -11.37
N ASN A 153 3.86 0.70 -12.39
CA ASN A 153 4.30 -0.68 -12.56
C ASN A 153 5.23 -1.11 -11.42
N ARG A 154 6.11 -0.22 -10.97
CA ARG A 154 7.01 -0.48 -9.85
C ARG A 154 6.24 -0.71 -8.53
N ILE A 155 5.19 0.09 -8.24
CA ILE A 155 4.33 -0.08 -7.06
C ILE A 155 3.57 -1.41 -7.14
N ARG A 156 2.96 -1.71 -8.30
CA ARG A 156 2.23 -2.97 -8.54
C ARG A 156 3.12 -4.20 -8.39
N ASP A 157 4.30 -4.16 -8.99
CA ASP A 157 5.26 -5.25 -8.92
C ASP A 157 5.75 -5.50 -7.50
N ALA A 158 6.10 -4.44 -6.77
CA ALA A 158 6.52 -4.55 -5.38
C ALA A 158 5.40 -5.18 -4.53
N THR A 159 4.16 -4.71 -4.67
CA THR A 159 3.01 -5.22 -3.92
C THR A 159 2.70 -6.67 -4.27
N ASN A 160 2.66 -7.01 -5.56
CA ASN A 160 2.32 -8.37 -6.02
C ASN A 160 3.35 -9.42 -5.64
N LYS A 161 4.63 -9.02 -5.57
CA LYS A 161 5.76 -9.91 -5.31
C LYS A 161 6.29 -9.81 -3.87
N ALA A 162 5.68 -8.96 -3.04
CA ALA A 162 6.11 -8.65 -1.66
C ALA A 162 7.59 -8.21 -1.59
N TRP A 163 8.04 -7.41 -2.58
CA TRP A 163 9.36 -6.80 -2.60
C TRP A 163 9.34 -5.44 -1.91
N VAL A 164 10.50 -4.99 -1.44
CA VAL A 164 10.63 -3.65 -0.85
C VAL A 164 10.57 -2.59 -1.94
N LEU A 165 9.79 -1.55 -1.71
CA LEU A 165 9.70 -0.37 -2.55
C LEU A 165 10.62 0.73 -1.99
N GLY A 166 11.84 0.75 -2.44
CA GLY A 166 12.89 1.66 -1.99
C GLY A 166 13.92 1.91 -3.10
N ASP A 167 14.91 2.77 -2.82
CA ASP A 167 16.13 2.83 -3.62
C ASP A 167 17.14 1.75 -3.19
N GLY A 168 18.31 1.76 -3.83
CA GLY A 168 19.37 0.79 -3.55
C GLY A 168 19.85 0.82 -2.10
N ASP A 169 20.00 2.01 -1.53
CA ASP A 169 20.53 2.19 -0.17
C ASP A 169 19.51 1.72 0.87
N PHE A 170 18.24 2.11 0.70
CA PHE A 170 17.15 1.64 1.56
C PHE A 170 16.98 0.13 1.47
N CYS A 171 16.96 -0.43 0.26
CA CYS A 171 16.89 -1.87 0.07
C CYS A 171 18.04 -2.61 0.74
N ALA A 172 19.28 -2.13 0.59
CA ALA A 172 20.44 -2.71 1.24
C ALA A 172 20.41 -2.62 2.77
N GLN A 173 19.86 -1.52 3.31
CA GLN A 173 19.63 -1.38 4.75
C GLN A 173 18.64 -2.43 5.26
N ILE A 174 17.50 -2.58 4.58
CA ILE A 174 16.47 -3.56 4.94
C ILE A 174 16.99 -5.00 4.82
N GLU A 175 17.78 -5.31 3.78
CA GLU A 175 18.41 -6.63 3.64
C GLU A 175 19.31 -6.98 4.81
N ARG A 176 20.10 -6.01 5.28
CA ARG A 176 20.97 -6.19 6.46
C ARG A 176 20.18 -6.39 7.74
N GLN A 177 19.10 -5.61 7.94
CA GLN A 177 18.28 -5.67 9.15
C GLN A 177 17.47 -6.96 9.26
N LEU A 178 16.87 -7.40 8.15
CA LEU A 178 15.95 -8.53 8.15
C LEU A 178 16.60 -9.84 7.69
N ASN A 179 17.87 -9.82 7.28
CA ASN A 179 18.57 -10.94 6.65
C ASN A 179 17.72 -11.59 5.53
N ARG A 180 16.99 -10.76 4.79
CA ARG A 180 16.06 -11.18 3.74
C ARG A 180 16.24 -10.30 2.51
N ARG A 181 16.18 -10.90 1.32
CA ARG A 181 16.24 -10.18 0.05
C ARG A 181 15.06 -9.23 -0.11
N THR A 182 15.34 -8.06 -0.61
CA THR A 182 14.37 -7.00 -0.92
C THR A 182 13.92 -6.99 -2.38
N SER A 183 14.63 -7.73 -3.24
CA SER A 183 14.40 -7.77 -4.69
C SER A 183 14.55 -9.18 -5.27
N PRO A 184 13.97 -9.46 -6.45
CA PRO A 184 14.13 -10.74 -7.12
C PRO A 184 15.61 -11.00 -7.45
N ARG A 185 15.97 -12.28 -7.48
CA ARG A 185 17.27 -12.66 -8.09
C ARG A 185 17.25 -12.23 -9.55
N PRO A 186 18.40 -11.77 -10.09
CA PRO A 186 18.54 -11.66 -11.52
C PRO A 186 18.07 -12.98 -12.15
N ARG A 187 17.24 -12.91 -13.18
CA ARG A 187 16.88 -14.12 -13.92
C ARG A 187 18.18 -14.79 -14.31
N GLY A 188 18.32 -16.06 -13.93
CA GLY A 188 19.51 -16.83 -14.28
C GLY A 188 19.69 -16.73 -15.79
N GLY A 189 20.71 -16.00 -16.22
CA GLY A 189 21.08 -15.90 -17.61
C GLY A 189 21.36 -17.28 -18.16
N ASP A 190 21.40 -17.39 -19.46
CA ASP A 190 21.77 -18.59 -20.18
C ASP A 190 23.09 -19.16 -19.64
N ARG A 191 22.99 -20.19 -18.80
CA ARG A 191 24.14 -20.89 -18.20
C ARG A 191 24.90 -21.76 -19.21
N ARG A 192 24.41 -21.81 -20.47
CA ARG A 192 24.97 -22.63 -21.55
C ARG A 192 25.73 -21.80 -22.57
N SER A 193 25.59 -20.48 -22.62
CA SER A 193 26.32 -19.64 -23.55
C SER A 193 27.82 -19.61 -23.26
N GLU A 194 28.62 -19.48 -24.31
CA GLU A 194 30.09 -19.29 -24.20
C GLU A 194 30.41 -18.02 -23.39
N ALA A 195 29.61 -16.94 -23.54
CA ALA A 195 29.78 -15.72 -22.79
C ALA A 195 29.64 -15.93 -21.27
N TYR A 196 28.70 -16.76 -20.83
CA TYR A 196 28.55 -17.12 -19.42
C TYR A 196 29.72 -17.96 -18.92
N ARG A 197 30.18 -18.95 -19.71
CA ARG A 197 31.30 -19.81 -19.35
C ARG A 197 32.60 -19.01 -19.21
N ARG A 198 32.86 -18.08 -20.12
CA ARG A 198 34.02 -17.15 -20.06
C ARG A 198 33.94 -16.24 -18.83
N ALA A 199 32.75 -15.67 -18.52
CA ALA A 199 32.58 -14.77 -17.39
C ALA A 199 32.68 -15.47 -16.02
N THR A 200 32.42 -16.79 -15.95
CA THR A 200 32.43 -17.58 -14.69
C THR A 200 33.65 -18.47 -14.52
N GLY A 201 34.62 -18.44 -15.46
CA GLY A 201 35.82 -19.27 -15.42
C GLY A 201 35.55 -20.78 -15.52
N ARG A 202 34.39 -21.18 -16.06
CA ARG A 202 34.02 -22.57 -16.31
C ARG A 202 34.24 -22.92 -17.77
N LEU A 203 35.48 -22.96 -18.18
CA LEU A 203 35.95 -23.63 -19.40
C LEU A 203 36.35 -25.05 -19.07
#